data_3edb795ed2ab52b75141fb63a37e4fd6
#
_entry.id   3edb795ed2ab52b75141fb63a37e4fd6
#
_cell.length_a   1.000
_cell.length_b   1.000
_cell.length_c   1.000
_cell.angle_alpha   90.00
_cell.angle_beta   90.00
_cell.angle_gamma   90.00
#
_symmetry.space_group_name_H-M   'P 1'
#
loop_
_entity.id
_entity.type
_entity.pdbx_description
1 polymer ?
#
loop_
_entity_poly.entity_id
_entity_poly.type
_entity_poly.pdbx_seq_one_letter_code
_entity_poly.pdbx_strand_id
1 'polypeptide(L)'
;MPTISEELFERLCQQKRVECVRIPEGTAKTADYRVMLPGVTLITEVKQLDPSPDEQHIAETWGTRQSPGAIAPSVRVQGLLEEGYSQIKRSAESKWPAMIVVYNNSGDWNWIDGFTVSKAMFGSFGFVLALQPNQTVALAGHGYMGGRKVTTETCRSLSVVGVLKRARADTLALDCYHNPFATFPADPAALSQVADAQYVHPNPHDRGFIPWQPVRI
;
A
#
# COMPACT_ATOMS: atom_id res chain seq x y z
N MET A 1 -15.99 -17.35 -1.99
CA MET A 1 -16.73 -16.12 -2.39
C MET A 1 -15.74 -14.98 -2.44
N PRO A 2 -15.85 -14.05 -3.40
CA PRO A 2 -15.00 -12.87 -3.40
C PRO A 2 -15.21 -12.03 -2.15
N THR A 3 -14.17 -11.32 -1.73
CA THR A 3 -14.25 -10.33 -0.65
C THR A 3 -14.84 -9.03 -1.17
N ILE A 4 -15.28 -8.14 -0.27
CA ILE A 4 -15.79 -6.81 -0.65
C ILE A 4 -14.72 -6.04 -1.43
N SER A 5 -13.45 -6.14 -1.03
CA SER A 5 -12.33 -5.47 -1.71
C SER A 5 -12.12 -5.98 -3.14
N GLU A 6 -12.26 -7.28 -3.36
CA GLU A 6 -12.16 -7.88 -4.70
C GLU A 6 -13.31 -7.42 -5.60
N GLU A 7 -14.56 -7.43 -5.10
CA GLU A 7 -15.73 -6.95 -5.86
C GLU A 7 -15.57 -5.46 -6.23
N LEU A 8 -15.07 -4.64 -5.30
CA LEU A 8 -14.84 -3.23 -5.56
C LEU A 8 -13.70 -3.01 -6.57
N PHE A 9 -12.66 -3.83 -6.53
CA PHE A 9 -11.58 -3.73 -7.48
C PHE A 9 -12.03 -4.14 -8.89
N GLU A 10 -12.79 -5.22 -9.04
CA GLU A 10 -13.39 -5.61 -10.31
C GLU A 10 -14.29 -4.50 -10.88
N ARG A 11 -15.12 -3.89 -10.01
CA ARG A 11 -15.97 -2.75 -10.38
C ARG A 11 -15.15 -1.53 -10.80
N LEU A 12 -14.03 -1.22 -10.12
CA LEU A 12 -13.11 -0.17 -10.56
C LEU A 12 -12.58 -0.43 -11.97
N CYS A 13 -12.10 -1.65 -12.22
CA CYS A 13 -11.61 -2.03 -13.56
C CYS A 13 -12.68 -1.86 -14.63
N GLN A 14 -13.92 -2.26 -14.33
CA GLN A 14 -15.07 -2.04 -15.24
C GLN A 14 -15.32 -0.55 -15.49
N GLN A 15 -15.35 0.28 -14.45
CA GLN A 15 -15.53 1.74 -14.56
C GLN A 15 -14.45 2.39 -15.42
N LYS A 16 -13.21 1.91 -15.29
CA LYS A 16 -12.04 2.38 -16.05
C LYS A 16 -11.92 1.73 -17.44
N ARG A 17 -12.77 0.75 -17.76
CA ARG A 17 -12.74 -0.03 -19.01
C ARG A 17 -11.41 -0.75 -19.19
N VAL A 18 -10.84 -1.26 -18.12
CA VAL A 18 -9.61 -2.02 -18.09
C VAL A 18 -9.98 -3.50 -17.94
N GLU A 19 -9.38 -4.35 -18.77
CA GLU A 19 -9.58 -5.79 -18.67
C GLU A 19 -8.90 -6.31 -17.41
N CYS A 20 -9.69 -7.02 -16.57
CA CYS A 20 -9.25 -7.62 -15.33
C CYS A 20 -9.66 -9.09 -15.33
N VAL A 21 -8.69 -9.98 -15.32
CA VAL A 21 -8.90 -11.43 -15.38
C VAL A 21 -8.50 -12.05 -14.07
N ARG A 22 -9.43 -12.74 -13.41
CA ARG A 22 -9.14 -13.47 -12.17
C ARG A 22 -8.18 -14.63 -12.45
N ILE A 23 -7.16 -14.76 -11.63
CA ILE A 23 -6.23 -15.89 -11.68
C ILE A 23 -6.92 -17.07 -10.96
N PRO A 24 -7.06 -18.24 -11.61
CA PRO A 24 -7.66 -19.40 -10.94
C PRO A 24 -6.87 -19.81 -9.71
N GLU A 25 -7.60 -20.05 -8.61
CA GLU A 25 -7.00 -20.59 -7.40
C GLU A 25 -6.46 -22.00 -7.67
N GLY A 26 -5.17 -22.19 -7.39
CA GLY A 26 -4.51 -23.49 -7.43
C GLY A 26 -4.33 -24.08 -6.04
N THR A 27 -3.48 -25.09 -5.90
CA THR A 27 -3.10 -25.67 -4.60
C THR A 27 -2.28 -24.71 -3.73
N ALA A 28 -1.62 -23.73 -4.35
CA ALA A 28 -0.88 -22.66 -3.67
C ALA A 28 -1.62 -21.32 -3.84
N LYS A 29 -1.65 -20.52 -2.79
CA LYS A 29 -2.16 -19.13 -2.87
C LYS A 29 -1.30 -18.34 -3.85
N THR A 30 -1.94 -17.81 -4.88
CA THR A 30 -1.36 -16.94 -5.93
C THR A 30 -2.03 -15.57 -5.84
N ALA A 31 -1.56 -14.60 -6.63
CA ALA A 31 -2.22 -13.31 -6.77
C ALA A 31 -3.62 -13.48 -7.38
N ASP A 32 -4.49 -12.51 -7.13
CA ASP A 32 -5.92 -12.60 -7.48
C ASP A 32 -6.19 -12.31 -8.95
N TYR A 33 -5.48 -11.34 -9.55
CA TYR A 33 -5.83 -10.83 -10.88
C TYR A 33 -4.62 -10.58 -11.79
N ARG A 34 -4.91 -10.68 -13.10
CA ARG A 34 -4.12 -10.06 -14.17
C ARG A 34 -4.91 -8.87 -14.71
N VAL A 35 -4.31 -7.69 -14.62
CA VAL A 35 -4.88 -6.45 -15.17
C VAL A 35 -4.13 -6.13 -16.47
N MET A 36 -4.87 -6.08 -17.58
CA MET A 36 -4.30 -5.85 -18.90
C MET A 36 -4.24 -4.36 -19.19
N LEU A 37 -3.03 -3.81 -19.16
CA LEU A 37 -2.76 -2.41 -19.49
C LEU A 37 -2.07 -2.32 -20.85
N PRO A 38 -2.01 -1.14 -21.50
CA PRO A 38 -1.31 -1.00 -22.78
C PRO A 38 0.13 -1.44 -22.69
N GLY A 39 0.46 -2.50 -23.44
CA GLY A 39 1.82 -3.02 -23.54
C GLY A 39 2.33 -3.78 -22.31
N VAL A 40 1.54 -3.93 -21.25
CA VAL A 40 1.98 -4.60 -20.02
C VAL A 40 0.82 -5.30 -19.29
N THR A 41 1.11 -6.45 -18.71
CA THR A 41 0.22 -7.12 -17.75
C THR A 41 0.67 -6.80 -16.34
N LEU A 42 -0.24 -6.34 -15.49
CA LEU A 42 0.00 -6.06 -14.08
C LEU A 42 -0.58 -7.19 -13.22
N ILE A 43 0.28 -7.89 -12.49
CA ILE A 43 -0.16 -8.91 -11.52
C ILE A 43 -0.67 -8.19 -10.28
N THR A 44 -1.90 -8.46 -9.86
CA THR A 44 -2.55 -7.72 -8.79
C THR A 44 -3.06 -8.65 -7.70
N GLU A 45 -2.72 -8.34 -6.48
CA GLU A 45 -3.25 -8.92 -5.26
C GLU A 45 -4.11 -7.89 -4.55
N VAL A 46 -5.30 -8.26 -4.08
CA VAL A 46 -6.24 -7.36 -3.40
C VAL A 46 -6.38 -7.76 -1.94
N LYS A 47 -6.16 -6.82 -1.04
CA LYS A 47 -6.22 -7.00 0.40
C LYS A 47 -7.26 -6.10 1.04
N GLN A 48 -7.99 -6.64 2.01
CA GLN A 48 -8.99 -5.92 2.78
C GLN A 48 -8.47 -5.62 4.17
N LEU A 49 -8.57 -4.37 4.60
CA LEU A 49 -8.34 -3.96 5.97
C LEU A 49 -9.68 -3.88 6.69
N ASP A 50 -10.03 -4.94 7.41
CA ASP A 50 -11.25 -4.97 8.21
C ASP A 50 -11.06 -4.25 9.55
N PRO A 51 -12.13 -3.75 10.19
CA PRO A 51 -12.02 -3.17 11.52
C PRO A 51 -11.50 -4.17 12.53
N SER A 52 -10.57 -3.74 13.39
CA SER A 52 -10.14 -4.53 14.53
C SER A 52 -11.27 -4.62 15.58
N PRO A 53 -11.21 -5.60 16.53
CA PRO A 53 -12.17 -5.65 17.63
C PRO A 53 -12.25 -4.34 18.42
N ASP A 54 -11.10 -3.66 18.64
CA ASP A 54 -11.07 -2.39 19.35
C ASP A 54 -11.76 -1.28 18.55
N GLU A 55 -11.57 -1.23 17.23
CA GLU A 55 -12.25 -0.29 16.35
C GLU A 55 -13.75 -0.53 16.27
N GLN A 56 -14.17 -1.80 16.24
CA GLN A 56 -15.58 -2.17 16.32
C GLN A 56 -16.18 -1.70 17.63
N HIS A 57 -15.51 -1.94 18.74
CA HIS A 57 -15.95 -1.50 20.06
C HIS A 57 -16.02 0.04 20.14
N ILE A 58 -15.04 0.75 19.58
CA ILE A 58 -15.09 2.21 19.49
C ILE A 58 -16.30 2.69 18.69
N ALA A 59 -16.56 2.08 17.53
CA ALA A 59 -17.69 2.44 16.68
C ALA A 59 -19.04 2.23 17.41
N GLU A 60 -19.18 1.14 18.18
CA GLU A 60 -20.37 0.83 18.98
C GLU A 60 -20.55 1.77 20.17
N THR A 61 -19.45 2.24 20.76
CA THR A 61 -19.46 3.07 21.99
C THR A 61 -19.20 4.56 21.71
N TRP A 62 -19.15 4.96 20.44
CA TRP A 62 -18.90 6.33 20.04
C TRP A 62 -19.90 7.31 20.66
N GLY A 63 -19.37 8.22 21.44
CA GLY A 63 -20.17 9.13 22.28
C GLY A 63 -20.04 8.86 23.77
N THR A 64 -19.49 7.72 24.18
CA THR A 64 -19.05 7.47 25.57
C THR A 64 -17.58 7.85 25.72
N ARG A 65 -17.23 8.46 26.86
CA ARG A 65 -16.01 9.27 27.08
C ARG A 65 -14.65 8.55 27.05
N GLN A 66 -14.51 7.36 26.52
CA GLN A 66 -13.22 6.65 26.48
C GLN A 66 -12.90 6.18 25.07
N SER A 67 -11.83 6.71 24.51
CA SER A 67 -11.25 6.24 23.25
C SER A 67 -10.09 5.30 23.58
N PRO A 68 -10.21 3.98 23.40
CA PRO A 68 -9.06 3.08 23.49
C PRO A 68 -8.06 3.42 22.38
N GLY A 69 -6.77 3.23 22.65
CA GLY A 69 -5.73 3.48 21.68
C GLY A 69 -5.82 2.50 20.50
N ALA A 70 -6.09 3.00 19.31
CA ALA A 70 -6.10 2.19 18.11
C ALA A 70 -4.67 1.82 17.67
N ILE A 71 -4.50 0.59 17.13
CA ILE A 71 -3.24 0.21 16.48
C ILE A 71 -3.07 1.07 15.24
N ALA A 72 -1.88 1.68 15.09
CA ALA A 72 -1.59 2.55 13.95
C ALA A 72 -1.88 1.80 12.63
N PRO A 73 -2.69 2.39 11.72
CA PRO A 73 -3.07 1.74 10.46
C PRO A 73 -1.88 1.22 9.66
N SER A 74 -0.73 1.89 9.75
CA SER A 74 0.50 1.51 9.06
C SER A 74 1.04 0.13 9.43
N VAL A 75 0.88 -0.32 10.68
CA VAL A 75 1.32 -1.67 11.12
C VAL A 75 0.44 -2.73 10.49
N ARG A 76 -0.86 -2.48 10.42
CA ARG A 76 -1.83 -3.40 9.82
C ARG A 76 -1.67 -3.47 8.30
N VAL A 77 -1.50 -2.30 7.65
CA VAL A 77 -1.19 -2.24 6.21
C VAL A 77 0.13 -2.97 5.92
N GLN A 78 1.15 -2.81 6.77
CA GLN A 78 2.41 -3.54 6.63
C GLN A 78 2.20 -5.07 6.63
N GLY A 79 1.37 -5.59 7.54
CA GLY A 79 1.01 -7.02 7.57
C GLY A 79 0.33 -7.49 6.27
N LEU A 80 -0.61 -6.69 5.75
CA LEU A 80 -1.27 -6.99 4.47
C LEU A 80 -0.28 -6.97 3.29
N LEU A 81 0.70 -6.05 3.28
CA LEU A 81 1.74 -6.01 2.26
C LEU A 81 2.64 -7.25 2.33
N GLU A 82 2.99 -7.74 3.52
CA GLU A 82 3.78 -8.97 3.68
C GLU A 82 3.05 -10.21 3.16
N GLU A 83 1.77 -10.33 3.52
CA GLU A 83 0.93 -11.43 3.06
C GLU A 83 0.77 -11.39 1.54
N GLY A 84 0.37 -10.26 0.98
CA GLY A 84 0.18 -10.06 -0.46
C GLY A 84 1.48 -10.26 -1.24
N TYR A 85 2.61 -9.81 -0.69
CA TYR A 85 3.92 -10.01 -1.33
C TYR A 85 4.25 -11.49 -1.51
N SER A 86 3.91 -12.33 -0.54
CA SER A 86 4.13 -13.78 -0.63
C SER A 86 3.35 -14.41 -1.78
N GLN A 87 2.16 -13.91 -2.07
CA GLN A 87 1.29 -14.38 -3.16
C GLN A 87 1.78 -13.88 -4.52
N ILE A 88 2.10 -12.58 -4.61
CA ILE A 88 2.72 -11.98 -5.80
C ILE A 88 4.00 -12.71 -6.20
N LYS A 89 4.89 -12.98 -5.25
CA LYS A 89 6.16 -13.66 -5.53
C LYS A 89 5.97 -15.04 -6.16
N ARG A 90 4.92 -15.76 -5.77
CA ARG A 90 4.59 -17.06 -6.36
C ARG A 90 3.99 -16.94 -7.76
N SER A 91 3.22 -15.89 -8.00
CA SER A 91 2.62 -15.61 -9.31
C SER A 91 3.62 -15.01 -10.29
N ALA A 92 4.64 -14.34 -9.74
CA ALA A 92 5.66 -13.60 -10.48
C ALA A 92 6.88 -14.48 -10.82
N GLU A 93 6.70 -15.71 -11.29
CA GLU A 93 7.69 -16.33 -12.18
C GLU A 93 7.97 -15.42 -13.38
N SER A 94 7.41 -14.27 -13.36
CA SER A 94 7.10 -13.40 -14.46
C SER A 94 7.94 -12.13 -14.39
N LYS A 95 8.30 -11.72 -15.53
CA LYS A 95 8.83 -10.44 -15.94
C LYS A 95 7.77 -9.30 -15.88
N TRP A 96 6.73 -9.45 -15.05
CA TRP A 96 5.60 -8.54 -14.99
C TRP A 96 5.69 -7.64 -13.74
N PRO A 97 5.34 -6.35 -13.86
CA PRO A 97 5.12 -5.53 -12.69
C PRO A 97 3.98 -6.08 -11.84
N ALA A 98 4.04 -5.85 -10.54
CA ALA A 98 3.04 -6.35 -9.62
C ALA A 98 2.55 -5.26 -8.65
N MET A 99 1.27 -5.34 -8.30
CA MET A 99 0.59 -4.40 -7.43
C MET A 99 -0.10 -5.12 -6.28
N ILE A 100 -0.01 -4.57 -5.07
CA ILE A 100 -0.88 -4.93 -3.96
C ILE A 100 -1.87 -3.78 -3.77
N VAL A 101 -3.15 -4.08 -3.93
CA VAL A 101 -4.22 -3.12 -3.68
C VAL A 101 -4.75 -3.33 -2.26
N VAL A 102 -4.79 -2.27 -1.47
CA VAL A 102 -5.36 -2.29 -0.13
C VAL A 102 -6.65 -1.47 -0.13
N TYR A 103 -7.74 -2.09 0.29
CA TYR A 103 -9.02 -1.44 0.54
C TYR A 103 -9.28 -1.34 2.03
N ASN A 104 -9.60 -0.14 2.51
CA ASN A 104 -9.99 0.06 3.90
C ASN A 104 -11.49 -0.18 4.07
N ASN A 105 -11.86 -1.28 4.72
CA ASN A 105 -13.23 -1.63 5.07
C ASN A 105 -13.59 -1.24 6.51
N SER A 106 -12.66 -0.61 7.24
CA SER A 106 -12.89 -0.21 8.64
C SER A 106 -13.61 1.14 8.82
N GLY A 107 -14.13 1.70 7.70
CA GLY A 107 -14.81 3.00 7.71
C GLY A 107 -13.84 4.19 7.75
N ASP A 108 -14.37 5.36 8.11
CA ASP A 108 -13.63 6.64 8.03
C ASP A 108 -12.54 6.80 9.10
N TRP A 109 -12.39 5.84 10.00
CA TRP A 109 -11.48 5.91 11.15
C TRP A 109 -10.01 5.67 10.82
N ASN A 110 -9.74 4.91 9.77
CA ASN A 110 -8.39 4.53 9.36
C ASN A 110 -8.09 5.04 7.96
N TRP A 111 -7.65 6.26 7.86
CA TRP A 111 -7.20 6.79 6.57
C TRP A 111 -5.90 6.11 6.16
N ILE A 112 -5.95 5.43 5.01
CA ILE A 112 -4.74 4.96 4.35
C ILE A 112 -4.31 6.06 3.38
N ASP A 113 -3.35 6.84 3.82
CA ASP A 113 -2.74 7.95 3.07
C ASP A 113 -1.29 7.64 2.70
N GLY A 114 -0.64 8.57 2.03
CA GLY A 114 0.77 8.42 1.66
C GLY A 114 1.71 8.25 2.85
N PHE A 115 1.39 8.82 4.02
CA PHE A 115 2.19 8.63 5.23
C PHE A 115 2.05 7.20 5.77
N THR A 116 0.84 6.68 5.81
CA THR A 116 0.54 5.29 6.19
C THR A 116 1.26 4.31 5.26
N VAL A 117 1.21 4.55 3.94
CA VAL A 117 1.91 3.72 2.95
C VAL A 117 3.42 3.83 3.11
N SER A 118 3.98 5.03 3.32
CA SER A 118 5.42 5.20 3.59
C SER A 118 5.88 4.38 4.79
N LYS A 119 5.14 4.46 5.89
CA LYS A 119 5.48 3.70 7.11
C LYS A 119 5.37 2.19 6.89
N ALA A 120 4.35 1.74 6.14
CA ALA A 120 4.18 0.33 5.84
C ALA A 120 5.30 -0.22 4.94
N MET A 121 5.76 0.56 3.97
CA MET A 121 6.83 0.17 3.03
C MET A 121 8.21 0.33 3.64
N PHE A 122 8.51 1.49 4.18
CA PHE A 122 9.89 1.91 4.52
C PHE A 122 10.17 1.91 6.02
N GLY A 123 9.19 1.64 6.86
CA GLY A 123 9.31 1.67 8.31
C GLY A 123 8.98 3.04 8.90
N SER A 124 9.11 3.14 10.23
CA SER A 124 8.83 4.39 10.94
C SER A 124 9.93 5.41 10.69
N PHE A 125 9.52 6.63 10.34
CA PHE A 125 10.45 7.75 10.30
C PHE A 125 10.81 8.15 11.74
N GLY A 126 12.10 8.35 12.01
CA GLY A 126 12.58 8.67 13.34
C GLY A 126 13.86 9.50 13.33
N PHE A 127 14.26 9.91 14.51
CA PHE A 127 15.48 10.70 14.76
C PHE A 127 16.44 9.91 15.64
N VAL A 128 17.72 9.97 15.33
CA VAL A 128 18.79 9.48 16.20
C VAL A 128 19.33 10.69 16.95
N LEU A 129 19.21 10.66 18.26
CA LEU A 129 19.77 11.67 19.14
C LEU A 129 21.03 11.12 19.79
N ALA A 130 22.13 11.84 19.72
CA ALA A 130 23.37 11.51 20.39
C ALA A 130 23.56 12.39 21.63
N LEU A 131 23.89 11.77 22.77
CA LEU A 131 24.30 12.48 23.96
C LEU A 131 25.76 12.89 23.80
N GLN A 132 26.03 14.16 23.79
CA GLN A 132 27.39 14.74 23.71
C GLN A 132 28.11 14.61 25.06
N PRO A 133 29.46 14.63 25.09
CA PRO A 133 30.23 14.57 26.34
C PRO A 133 29.88 15.67 27.36
N ASN A 134 29.38 16.81 26.91
CA ASN A 134 28.89 17.94 27.74
C ASN A 134 27.42 17.77 28.19
N GLN A 135 26.84 16.57 28.06
CA GLN A 135 25.44 16.22 28.37
C GLN A 135 24.39 16.97 27.54
N THR A 136 24.76 17.62 26.46
CA THR A 136 23.80 18.17 25.51
C THR A 136 23.35 17.08 24.53
N VAL A 137 22.10 17.17 24.08
CA VAL A 137 21.54 16.26 23.08
C VAL A 137 21.68 16.91 21.70
N ALA A 138 22.29 16.20 20.76
CA ALA A 138 22.42 16.63 19.39
C ALA A 138 21.75 15.64 18.43
N LEU A 139 21.19 16.15 17.34
CA LEU A 139 20.66 15.33 16.28
C LEU A 139 21.83 14.65 15.55
N ALA A 140 21.94 13.33 15.68
CA ALA A 140 22.96 12.52 15.00
C ALA A 140 22.52 12.00 13.63
N GLY A 141 21.22 11.93 13.41
CA GLY A 141 20.63 11.50 12.14
C GLY A 141 19.11 11.42 12.19
N HIS A 142 18.53 11.23 11.03
CA HIS A 142 17.10 11.00 10.87
C HIS A 142 16.88 10.10 9.65
N GLY A 143 15.70 9.46 9.57
CA GLY A 143 15.35 8.60 8.44
C GLY A 143 14.34 7.52 8.81
N TYR A 144 14.06 6.65 7.86
CA TYR A 144 13.22 5.49 8.13
C TYR A 144 13.98 4.44 8.95
N MET A 145 13.41 4.06 10.10
CA MET A 145 14.03 3.17 11.08
C MET A 145 13.10 2.00 11.38
N GLY A 146 13.69 0.82 11.56
CA GLY A 146 12.98 -0.38 11.96
C GLY A 146 11.85 -0.80 11.02
N GLY A 147 11.56 -2.07 10.97
CA GLY A 147 10.38 -2.59 10.27
C GLY A 147 10.34 -2.37 8.75
N ARG A 148 11.46 -1.97 8.10
CA ARG A 148 11.51 -1.77 6.64
C ARG A 148 11.21 -3.07 5.92
N LYS A 149 10.16 -3.06 5.08
CA LYS A 149 9.78 -4.22 4.27
C LYS A 149 10.23 -4.09 2.83
N VAL A 150 10.23 -2.86 2.32
CA VAL A 150 10.62 -2.56 0.95
C VAL A 150 12.01 -1.92 0.97
N THR A 151 12.99 -2.61 0.39
CA THR A 151 14.39 -2.19 0.33
C THR A 151 14.98 -2.56 -1.03
N THR A 152 16.25 -2.23 -1.25
CA THR A 152 17.01 -2.70 -2.43
C THR A 152 17.15 -4.22 -2.52
N GLU A 153 16.90 -4.94 -1.42
CA GLU A 153 17.07 -6.40 -1.33
C GLU A 153 15.75 -7.14 -1.14
N THR A 154 14.76 -6.47 -0.54
CA THR A 154 13.48 -7.08 -0.17
C THR A 154 12.32 -6.46 -0.91
N CYS A 155 11.27 -7.23 -1.14
CA CYS A 155 10.03 -6.84 -1.82
C CYS A 155 10.21 -6.22 -3.22
N ARG A 156 11.27 -6.63 -3.93
CA ARG A 156 11.59 -6.10 -5.26
C ARG A 156 10.61 -6.52 -6.36
N SER A 157 9.85 -7.59 -6.16
CA SER A 157 8.80 -8.01 -7.11
C SER A 157 7.55 -7.14 -7.00
N LEU A 158 7.38 -6.39 -5.90
CA LEU A 158 6.30 -5.43 -5.74
C LEU A 158 6.68 -4.13 -6.47
N SER A 159 5.86 -3.70 -7.40
CA SER A 159 6.07 -2.47 -8.19
C SER A 159 5.28 -1.29 -7.64
N VAL A 160 4.07 -1.56 -7.15
CA VAL A 160 3.11 -0.52 -6.72
C VAL A 160 2.31 -1.00 -5.52
N VAL A 161 2.07 -0.10 -4.58
CA VAL A 161 1.01 -0.24 -3.58
C VAL A 161 -0.16 0.64 -4.02
N GLY A 162 -1.31 0.02 -4.28
CA GLY A 162 -2.56 0.70 -4.61
C GLY A 162 -3.41 0.90 -3.36
N VAL A 163 -4.01 2.07 -3.20
CA VAL A 163 -5.02 2.33 -2.17
C VAL A 163 -6.36 2.56 -2.84
N LEU A 164 -7.24 1.58 -2.73
CA LEU A 164 -8.60 1.66 -3.28
C LEU A 164 -9.50 2.41 -2.30
N LYS A 165 -10.19 3.42 -2.81
CA LYS A 165 -11.04 4.33 -2.03
C LYS A 165 -12.45 4.37 -2.61
N ARG A 166 -13.43 4.51 -1.74
CA ARG A 166 -14.75 5.00 -2.14
C ARG A 166 -14.71 6.53 -2.14
N ALA A 167 -14.88 7.12 -3.31
CA ALA A 167 -15.09 8.53 -3.45
C ALA A 167 -16.59 8.87 -3.32
N ARG A 168 -16.98 10.12 -3.55
CA ARG A 168 -18.39 10.54 -3.46
C ARG A 168 -19.25 9.78 -4.48
N ALA A 169 -20.52 9.52 -4.11
CA ALA A 169 -21.54 8.95 -4.99
C ALA A 169 -21.15 7.60 -5.64
N ASP A 170 -20.64 6.67 -4.84
CA ASP A 170 -20.27 5.32 -5.31
C ASP A 170 -19.14 5.25 -6.35
N THR A 171 -18.46 6.34 -6.61
CA THR A 171 -17.27 6.35 -7.47
C THR A 171 -16.11 5.72 -6.72
N LEU A 172 -15.36 4.84 -7.40
CA LEU A 172 -14.14 4.26 -6.89
C LEU A 172 -12.93 5.02 -7.43
N ALA A 173 -11.92 5.17 -6.60
CA ALA A 173 -10.65 5.79 -6.97
C ALA A 173 -9.48 4.93 -6.48
N LEU A 174 -8.39 4.92 -7.24
CA LEU A 174 -7.17 4.20 -6.93
C LEU A 174 -5.98 5.16 -6.89
N ASP A 175 -5.39 5.31 -5.70
CA ASP A 175 -4.13 6.01 -5.54
C ASP A 175 -2.98 5.00 -5.56
N CYS A 176 -1.99 5.23 -6.41
CA CYS A 176 -0.87 4.33 -6.62
C CYS A 176 0.45 4.91 -6.11
N TYR A 177 1.16 4.14 -5.29
CA TYR A 177 2.45 4.50 -4.69
C TYR A 177 3.54 3.59 -5.24
N HIS A 178 4.42 4.13 -6.07
CA HIS A 178 5.44 3.36 -6.77
C HIS A 178 6.56 2.92 -5.82
N ASN A 179 6.97 1.66 -5.95
CA ASN A 179 8.15 1.13 -5.27
C ASN A 179 9.41 1.51 -6.05
N PRO A 180 10.29 2.38 -5.52
CA PRO A 180 11.51 2.79 -6.21
C PRO A 180 12.55 1.67 -6.36
N PHE A 181 12.38 0.56 -5.64
CA PHE A 181 13.28 -0.61 -5.67
C PHE A 181 12.75 -1.76 -6.50
N ALA A 182 11.64 -1.58 -7.21
CA ALA A 182 11.02 -2.63 -8.01
C ALA A 182 11.96 -3.15 -9.09
N THR A 183 12.07 -4.48 -9.22
CA THR A 183 12.81 -5.11 -10.32
C THR A 183 12.12 -4.88 -11.66
N PHE A 184 10.80 -4.86 -11.64
CA PHE A 184 9.94 -4.57 -12.79
C PHE A 184 9.05 -3.39 -12.45
N PRO A 185 9.53 -2.14 -12.61
CA PRO A 185 8.72 -0.97 -12.30
C PRO A 185 7.49 -0.91 -13.21
N ALA A 186 6.37 -0.50 -12.64
CA ALA A 186 5.18 -0.23 -13.43
C ALA A 186 5.37 1.08 -14.19
N ASP A 187 5.03 1.08 -15.48
CA ASP A 187 5.02 2.29 -16.30
C ASP A 187 3.88 3.21 -15.83
N PRO A 188 4.16 4.44 -15.38
CA PRO A 188 3.14 5.37 -14.96
C PRO A 188 2.12 5.71 -16.05
N ALA A 189 2.54 5.79 -17.32
CA ALA A 189 1.64 6.08 -18.42
C ALA A 189 0.63 4.95 -18.66
N ALA A 190 1.07 3.69 -18.60
CA ALA A 190 0.18 2.54 -18.68
C ALA A 190 -0.74 2.47 -17.43
N LEU A 191 -0.19 2.70 -16.25
CA LEU A 191 -0.93 2.62 -14.98
C LEU A 191 -2.02 3.71 -14.87
N SER A 192 -1.87 4.86 -15.57
CA SER A 192 -2.86 5.94 -15.57
C SER A 192 -4.25 5.54 -16.09
N GLN A 193 -4.35 4.40 -16.76
CA GLN A 193 -5.66 3.87 -17.17
C GLN A 193 -6.51 3.38 -16.00
N VAL A 194 -5.89 2.93 -14.92
CA VAL A 194 -6.61 2.42 -13.75
C VAL A 194 -6.43 3.32 -12.53
N ALA A 195 -5.30 4.01 -12.40
CA ALA A 195 -4.97 4.90 -11.29
C ALA A 195 -5.58 6.30 -11.49
N ASP A 196 -6.13 6.87 -10.42
CA ASP A 196 -6.61 8.26 -10.37
C ASP A 196 -5.47 9.22 -9.95
N ALA A 197 -4.58 8.76 -9.09
CA ALA A 197 -3.38 9.49 -8.72
C ALA A 197 -2.19 8.54 -8.60
N GLN A 198 -1.00 9.03 -8.91
CA GLN A 198 0.23 8.27 -8.82
C GLN A 198 1.30 9.07 -8.09
N TYR A 199 2.05 8.39 -7.24
CA TYR A 199 3.05 9.01 -6.39
C TYR A 199 4.36 8.22 -6.44
N VAL A 200 5.48 8.95 -6.51
CA VAL A 200 6.83 8.41 -6.37
C VAL A 200 7.48 8.95 -5.11
N HIS A 201 8.24 8.11 -4.43
CA HIS A 201 9.09 8.57 -3.33
C HIS A 201 10.43 8.99 -3.92
N PRO A 202 10.81 10.27 -3.83
CA PRO A 202 11.96 10.81 -4.56
C PRO A 202 13.28 10.19 -4.11
N ASN A 203 13.42 9.87 -2.84
CA ASN A 203 14.60 9.18 -2.33
C ASN A 203 14.33 8.50 -0.97
N PRO A 204 13.93 7.23 -0.94
CA PRO A 204 13.66 6.52 0.31
C PRO A 204 14.95 6.16 1.09
N HIS A 205 16.14 6.40 0.51
CA HIS A 205 17.42 6.30 1.19
C HIS A 205 17.83 7.59 1.88
N ASP A 206 17.22 8.70 1.49
CA ASP A 206 17.55 9.99 2.07
C ASP A 206 17.18 10.02 3.55
N ARG A 207 18.03 10.64 4.34
CA ARG A 207 17.86 10.73 5.79
C ARG A 207 16.81 11.75 6.20
N GLY A 208 16.14 12.41 5.23
CA GLY A 208 15.05 13.34 5.43
C GLY A 208 13.66 12.71 5.27
N PHE A 209 12.65 13.22 5.97
CA PHE A 209 11.27 12.97 5.58
C PHE A 209 11.00 13.71 4.28
N ILE A 210 10.86 12.96 3.20
CA ILE A 210 10.48 13.52 1.91
C ILE A 210 9.08 12.99 1.59
N PRO A 211 8.09 13.87 1.41
CA PRO A 211 6.75 13.43 1.05
C PRO A 211 6.72 12.82 -0.35
N TRP A 212 5.75 11.95 -0.56
CA TRP A 212 5.43 11.44 -1.89
C TRP A 212 5.22 12.58 -2.87
N GLN A 213 5.79 12.47 -4.05
CA GLN A 213 5.62 13.43 -5.12
C GLN A 213 4.65 12.90 -6.17
N PRO A 214 3.71 13.72 -6.65
CA PRO A 214 2.81 13.30 -7.71
C PRO A 214 3.61 13.07 -9.01
N VAL A 215 3.28 11.97 -9.69
CA VAL A 215 3.78 11.71 -11.04
C VAL A 215 3.06 12.66 -12.00
N ARG A 216 3.81 13.40 -12.78
CA ARG A 216 3.28 14.22 -13.87
C ARG A 216 3.36 13.39 -15.15
N ILE A 217 2.22 13.02 -15.68
CA ILE A 217 2.07 12.29 -16.95
C ILE A 217 1.70 13.28 -18.04
#